data_619e9b36284cd2f7e483f2afbea49d84
#
_entry.id   619e9b36284cd2f7e483f2afbea49d84
#
_cell.length_a   1.000
_cell.length_b   1.000
_cell.length_c   1.000
_cell.angle_alpha   90.00
_cell.angle_beta   90.00
_cell.angle_gamma   90.00
#
_symmetry.space_group_name_H-M   'P 1'
#
loop_
_entity.id
_entity.type
_entity.pdbx_description
1 polymer ?
#
loop_
_entity_poly.entity_id
_entity_poly.type
_entity_poly.pdbx_seq_one_letter_code
_entity_poly.pdbx_strand_id
1 'polypeptide(L)'
;MDRVPRKAGAFSLFLRIPEWCEKTTLTVNGQPLQTNAKANSYAEVNRTWKKGDVVELVMDMPVRLLEAHPLAEEIRNQVVVKRGPLVYCLESMDIANGEKIDNVLIPADIKLTPKKITIEGSPIVALEGMARLASATSWEGVLYRPVVQAEKTVNIRLI
;
A
#
# COMPACT_ATOMS: atom_id res chain seq x y z
N MET A 1 8.03 8.08 -18.19
CA MET A 1 9.26 8.64 -18.81
C MET A 1 9.42 7.96 -20.16
N ASP A 2 8.95 8.63 -21.22
CA ASP A 2 8.95 8.05 -22.56
C ASP A 2 10.32 8.24 -23.20
N ARG A 3 11.13 7.20 -23.21
CA ARG A 3 12.37 7.17 -23.98
C ARG A 3 12.08 6.56 -25.36
N VAL A 4 11.81 7.42 -26.33
CA VAL A 4 11.70 6.99 -27.73
C VAL A 4 13.12 6.79 -28.28
N PRO A 5 13.48 5.59 -28.77
CA PRO A 5 14.78 5.38 -29.36
C PRO A 5 14.93 6.29 -30.62
N ARG A 6 16.03 7.01 -30.69
CA ARG A 6 16.29 7.93 -31.82
C ARG A 6 16.57 7.19 -33.14
N LYS A 7 16.97 5.92 -33.07
CA LYS A 7 17.22 5.05 -34.25
C LYS A 7 16.64 3.66 -33.96
N ALA A 8 16.07 3.02 -34.98
CA ALA A 8 15.71 1.62 -34.93
C ALA A 8 16.97 0.75 -34.72
N GLY A 9 16.87 -0.29 -33.91
CA GLY A 9 18.00 -1.18 -33.65
C GLY A 9 17.65 -2.29 -32.69
N ALA A 10 18.47 -3.34 -32.68
CA ALA A 10 18.35 -4.47 -31.76
C ALA A 10 19.11 -4.15 -30.46
N PHE A 11 18.39 -4.18 -29.32
CA PHE A 11 19.00 -4.07 -28.00
C PHE A 11 18.06 -4.63 -26.91
N SER A 12 18.65 -4.95 -25.77
CA SER A 12 17.90 -5.37 -24.57
C SER A 12 17.54 -4.16 -23.72
N LEU A 13 16.26 -4.07 -23.35
CA LEU A 13 15.77 -3.15 -22.35
C LEU A 13 15.59 -3.91 -21.03
N PHE A 14 16.20 -3.38 -19.96
CA PHE A 14 16.07 -3.94 -18.61
C PHE A 14 15.17 -3.05 -17.77
N LEU A 15 14.07 -3.65 -17.27
CA LEU A 15 13.08 -2.98 -16.44
C LEU A 15 13.18 -3.50 -15.01
N ARG A 16 13.44 -2.61 -14.06
CA ARG A 16 13.55 -2.98 -12.65
C ARG A 16 12.20 -3.39 -12.08
N ILE A 17 12.14 -4.57 -11.47
CA ILE A 17 11.01 -5.03 -10.65
C ILE A 17 11.42 -4.85 -9.18
N PRO A 18 10.79 -3.90 -8.45
CA PRO A 18 11.12 -3.68 -7.05
C PRO A 18 10.77 -4.87 -6.15
N GLU A 19 11.39 -4.96 -4.99
CA GLU A 19 11.15 -6.02 -4.01
C GLU A 19 9.70 -6.10 -3.54
N TRP A 20 9.05 -4.94 -3.39
CA TRP A 20 7.66 -4.85 -2.93
C TRP A 20 6.62 -5.30 -3.96
N CYS A 21 7.02 -5.48 -5.22
CA CYS A 21 6.12 -5.83 -6.32
C CYS A 21 6.17 -7.33 -6.60
N GLU A 22 5.16 -8.06 -6.17
CA GLU A 22 5.06 -9.51 -6.38
C GLU A 22 4.50 -9.88 -7.74
N LYS A 23 3.65 -9.02 -8.30
CA LYS A 23 2.99 -9.27 -9.59
C LYS A 23 3.23 -8.12 -10.53
N THR A 24 3.73 -8.43 -11.71
CA THR A 24 3.94 -7.47 -12.80
C THR A 24 3.26 -7.95 -14.05
N THR A 25 2.76 -7.00 -14.82
CA THR A 25 2.33 -7.24 -16.20
C THR A 25 3.20 -6.39 -17.12
N LEU A 26 3.81 -7.03 -18.11
CA LEU A 26 4.64 -6.37 -19.10
C LEU A 26 3.99 -6.52 -20.47
N THR A 27 3.81 -5.43 -21.17
CA THR A 27 3.32 -5.44 -22.55
C THR A 27 4.25 -4.67 -23.47
N VAL A 28 4.26 -5.06 -24.73
CA VAL A 28 4.94 -4.32 -25.80
C VAL A 28 3.93 -4.09 -26.90
N ASN A 29 3.64 -2.85 -27.23
CA ASN A 29 2.60 -2.45 -28.19
C ASN A 29 1.23 -3.08 -27.88
N GLY A 30 0.88 -3.13 -26.59
CA GLY A 30 -0.37 -3.75 -26.10
C GLY A 30 -0.38 -5.27 -26.12
N GLN A 31 0.67 -5.94 -26.59
CA GLN A 31 0.78 -7.40 -26.57
C GLN A 31 1.48 -7.87 -25.28
N PRO A 32 0.87 -8.79 -24.50
CA PRO A 32 1.50 -9.34 -23.31
C PRO A 32 2.83 -10.01 -23.64
N LEU A 33 3.86 -9.68 -22.83
CA LEU A 33 5.15 -10.33 -22.88
C LEU A 33 5.33 -11.16 -21.62
N GLN A 34 5.51 -12.48 -21.77
CA GLN A 34 5.83 -13.31 -20.64
C GLN A 34 7.26 -13.02 -20.18
N THR A 35 7.41 -12.79 -18.89
CA THR A 35 8.70 -12.60 -18.25
C THR A 35 8.82 -13.50 -17.02
N ASN A 36 9.99 -14.06 -16.81
CA ASN A 36 10.32 -14.81 -15.59
C ASN A 36 10.89 -13.91 -14.49
N ALA A 37 10.82 -12.58 -14.69
CA ALA A 37 11.34 -11.63 -13.73
C ALA A 37 10.56 -11.71 -12.42
N LYS A 38 11.28 -11.81 -11.32
CA LYS A 38 10.76 -11.88 -9.96
C LYS A 38 10.92 -10.54 -9.26
N ALA A 39 10.24 -10.36 -8.12
CA ALA A 39 10.54 -9.26 -7.21
C ALA A 39 12.06 -9.16 -6.96
N ASN A 40 12.55 -7.92 -6.83
CA ASN A 40 13.97 -7.59 -6.66
C ASN A 40 14.88 -8.04 -7.83
N SER A 41 14.36 -8.06 -9.06
CA SER A 41 15.13 -8.42 -10.26
C SER A 41 14.88 -7.44 -11.42
N TYR A 42 15.36 -7.81 -12.61
CA TYR A 42 15.10 -7.07 -13.85
C TYR A 42 14.35 -7.96 -14.84
N ALA A 43 13.34 -7.39 -15.48
CA ALA A 43 12.74 -7.97 -16.67
C ALA A 43 13.55 -7.51 -17.90
N GLU A 44 14.05 -8.45 -18.66
CA GLU A 44 14.74 -8.18 -19.93
C GLU A 44 13.76 -8.27 -21.09
N VAL A 45 13.79 -7.28 -21.98
CA VAL A 45 13.05 -7.28 -23.24
C VAL A 45 14.07 -7.14 -24.37
N ASN A 46 14.45 -8.23 -24.97
CA ASN A 46 15.38 -8.27 -26.09
C ASN A 46 14.61 -8.32 -27.42
N ARG A 47 14.72 -7.30 -28.24
CA ARG A 47 14.09 -7.22 -29.56
C ARG A 47 14.70 -6.14 -30.44
N THR A 48 14.35 -6.14 -31.72
CA THR A 48 14.58 -5.01 -32.61
C THR A 48 13.49 -3.95 -32.39
N TRP A 49 13.89 -2.79 -31.91
CA TRP A 49 13.01 -1.67 -31.58
C TRP A 49 12.77 -0.80 -32.80
N LYS A 50 11.55 -0.28 -32.92
CA LYS A 50 11.17 0.70 -33.96
C LYS A 50 10.71 1.99 -33.27
N LYS A 51 10.79 3.09 -34.03
CA LYS A 51 10.22 4.37 -33.56
C LYS A 51 8.71 4.19 -33.32
N GLY A 52 8.27 4.57 -32.12
CA GLY A 52 6.85 4.45 -31.72
C GLY A 52 6.52 3.16 -30.97
N ASP A 53 7.45 2.23 -30.77
CA ASP A 53 7.22 1.09 -29.89
C ASP A 53 6.98 1.58 -28.45
N VAL A 54 5.95 1.03 -27.82
CA VAL A 54 5.53 1.34 -26.44
C VAL A 54 5.75 0.12 -25.55
N VAL A 55 6.45 0.32 -24.44
CA VAL A 55 6.60 -0.69 -23.39
C VAL A 55 5.82 -0.23 -22.17
N GLU A 56 4.91 -1.05 -21.70
CA GLU A 56 4.15 -0.77 -20.49
C GLU A 56 4.47 -1.83 -19.43
N LEU A 57 4.91 -1.36 -18.27
CA LEU A 57 5.15 -2.17 -17.08
C LEU A 57 4.16 -1.74 -15.99
N VAL A 58 3.22 -2.63 -15.68
CA VAL A 58 2.26 -2.44 -14.61
C VAL A 58 2.75 -3.22 -13.39
N MET A 59 2.89 -2.52 -12.27
CA MET A 59 3.32 -3.06 -11.00
C MET A 59 2.14 -3.06 -10.02
N ASP A 60 1.77 -4.23 -9.51
CA ASP A 60 0.71 -4.36 -8.53
C ASP A 60 1.16 -3.78 -7.18
N MET A 61 0.28 -3.02 -6.55
CA MET A 61 0.51 -2.37 -5.26
C MET A 61 -0.60 -2.72 -4.27
N PRO A 62 -0.66 -3.97 -3.78
CA PRO A 62 -1.65 -4.35 -2.78
C PRO A 62 -1.39 -3.64 -1.44
N VAL A 63 -2.47 -3.38 -0.72
CA VAL A 63 -2.37 -2.91 0.67
C VAL A 63 -2.00 -4.10 1.56
N ARG A 64 -1.04 -3.88 2.45
CA ARG A 64 -0.54 -4.88 3.39
C ARG A 64 -0.49 -4.30 4.80
N LEU A 65 -0.86 -5.13 5.75
CA LEU A 65 -0.59 -4.89 7.17
C LEU A 65 0.69 -5.65 7.54
N LEU A 66 1.61 -4.96 8.17
CA LEU A 66 2.85 -5.54 8.68
C LEU A 66 2.86 -5.41 10.20
N GLU A 67 3.36 -6.41 10.88
CA GLU A 67 3.65 -6.39 12.31
C GLU A 67 5.15 -6.40 12.56
N ALA A 68 5.57 -5.88 13.69
CA ALA A 68 6.97 -5.91 14.09
C ALA A 68 7.35 -7.27 14.69
N HIS A 69 8.67 -7.54 14.67
CA HIS A 69 9.20 -8.73 15.33
C HIS A 69 8.84 -8.72 16.84
N PRO A 70 8.42 -9.85 17.44
CA PRO A 70 8.00 -9.92 18.85
C PRO A 70 9.02 -9.41 19.87
N LEU A 71 10.30 -9.35 19.53
CA LEU A 71 11.35 -8.77 20.39
C LEU A 71 11.35 -7.24 20.43
N ALA A 72 10.63 -6.57 19.52
CA ALA A 72 10.42 -5.14 19.55
C ALA A 72 9.23 -4.81 20.46
N GLU A 73 9.45 -4.84 21.77
CA GLU A 73 8.39 -4.80 22.79
C GLU A 73 7.59 -3.50 22.79
N GLU A 74 8.23 -2.37 22.46
CA GLU A 74 7.63 -1.04 22.49
C GLU A 74 6.55 -0.84 21.42
N ILE A 75 6.59 -1.64 20.36
CA ILE A 75 5.65 -1.55 19.23
C ILE A 75 4.78 -2.80 19.09
N ARG A 76 4.68 -3.61 20.14
CA ARG A 76 3.74 -4.73 20.16
C ARG A 76 2.30 -4.27 19.97
N ASN A 77 1.52 -5.08 19.28
CA ASN A 77 0.12 -4.80 18.94
C ASN A 77 -0.06 -3.55 18.05
N GLN A 78 1.00 -3.08 17.43
CA GLN A 78 0.94 -2.05 16.41
C GLN A 78 1.11 -2.67 15.03
N VAL A 79 0.48 -2.04 14.03
CA VAL A 79 0.58 -2.45 12.64
C VAL A 79 1.07 -1.28 11.79
N VAL A 80 1.86 -1.61 10.77
CA VAL A 80 2.23 -0.69 9.71
C VAL A 80 1.37 -0.97 8.50
N VAL A 81 0.71 0.05 7.98
CA VAL A 81 -0.04 -0.05 6.72
C VAL A 81 0.86 0.36 5.57
N LYS A 82 1.06 -0.54 4.62
CA LYS A 82 1.94 -0.32 3.48
C LYS A 82 1.23 -0.63 2.16
N ARG A 83 1.53 0.16 1.12
CA ARG A 83 1.08 -0.09 -0.25
C ARG A 83 2.22 0.17 -1.23
N GLY A 84 2.77 -0.89 -1.81
CA GLY A 84 4.01 -0.79 -2.57
C GLY A 84 5.15 -0.21 -1.73
N PRO A 85 5.83 0.87 -2.17
CA PRO A 85 6.89 1.53 -1.42
C PRO A 85 6.37 2.52 -0.34
N LEU A 86 5.07 2.83 -0.35
CA LEU A 86 4.47 3.84 0.52
C LEU A 86 4.07 3.24 1.86
N VAL A 87 4.38 3.96 2.94
CA VAL A 87 3.89 3.72 4.30
C VAL A 87 2.82 4.76 4.59
N TYR A 88 1.71 4.33 5.13
CA TYR A 88 0.55 5.17 5.42
C TYR A 88 0.43 5.43 6.91
N CYS A 89 0.09 6.66 7.26
CA CYS A 89 -0.15 7.10 8.62
C CYS A 89 -1.64 7.35 8.86
N LEU A 90 -2.09 7.15 10.09
CA LEU A 90 -3.39 7.58 10.57
C LEU A 90 -3.19 8.79 11.48
N GLU A 91 -3.85 9.90 11.16
CA GLU A 91 -3.85 11.09 11.99
C GLU A 91 -5.21 11.29 12.67
N SER A 92 -5.23 12.01 13.79
CA SER A 92 -6.46 12.21 14.55
C SER A 92 -7.56 12.93 13.77
N MET A 93 -7.18 13.80 12.83
CA MET A 93 -8.11 14.52 11.95
C MET A 93 -8.75 13.62 10.87
N ASP A 94 -8.18 12.46 10.62
CA ASP A 94 -8.64 11.49 9.61
C ASP A 94 -9.52 10.39 10.20
N ILE A 95 -9.91 10.56 11.46
CA ILE A 95 -10.82 9.66 12.17
C ILE A 95 -12.18 10.33 12.25
N ALA A 96 -13.22 9.65 11.76
CA ALA A 96 -14.57 10.18 11.80
C ALA A 96 -15.06 10.40 13.25
N ASN A 97 -15.97 11.37 13.41
CA ASN A 97 -16.64 11.69 14.66
C ASN A 97 -15.73 12.20 15.79
N GLY A 98 -14.49 12.61 15.51
CA GLY A 98 -13.56 13.15 16.51
C GLY A 98 -13.09 12.13 17.55
N GLU A 99 -13.11 10.86 17.20
CA GLU A 99 -12.59 9.78 18.05
C GLU A 99 -11.07 9.89 18.21
N LYS A 100 -10.56 9.49 19.37
CA LYS A 100 -9.12 9.51 19.65
C LYS A 100 -8.41 8.36 18.96
N ILE A 101 -7.22 8.62 18.44
CA ILE A 101 -6.39 7.61 17.77
C ILE A 101 -6.09 6.40 18.67
N ASP A 102 -5.90 6.62 19.97
CA ASP A 102 -5.62 5.56 20.95
C ASP A 102 -6.78 4.57 21.13
N ASN A 103 -7.99 4.96 20.70
CA ASN A 103 -9.17 4.11 20.74
C ASN A 103 -9.36 3.31 19.44
N VAL A 104 -8.56 3.59 18.40
CA VAL A 104 -8.71 2.93 17.10
C VAL A 104 -7.99 1.58 17.11
N LEU A 105 -8.74 0.54 16.78
CA LEU A 105 -8.23 -0.82 16.63
C LEU A 105 -8.32 -1.22 15.16
N ILE A 106 -7.18 -1.53 14.57
CA ILE A 106 -7.09 -2.01 13.19
C ILE A 106 -7.24 -3.54 13.19
N PRO A 107 -8.37 -4.10 12.76
CA PRO A 107 -8.51 -5.54 12.67
C PRO A 107 -7.63 -6.12 11.56
N ALA A 108 -7.12 -7.34 11.76
CA ALA A 108 -6.24 -7.98 10.78
C ALA A 108 -6.92 -8.20 9.41
N ASP A 109 -8.24 -8.27 9.38
CA ASP A 109 -9.07 -8.46 8.19
C ASP A 109 -9.64 -7.15 7.63
N ILE A 110 -9.14 -6.00 8.09
CA ILE A 110 -9.61 -4.69 7.60
C ILE A 110 -9.52 -4.58 6.09
N LYS A 111 -10.55 -4.05 5.48
CA LYS A 111 -10.61 -3.73 4.06
C LYS A 111 -10.25 -2.25 3.86
N LEU A 112 -9.03 -1.98 3.41
CA LEU A 112 -8.55 -0.64 3.07
C LEU A 112 -8.60 -0.45 1.56
N THR A 113 -9.35 0.55 1.11
CA THR A 113 -9.57 0.83 -0.32
C THR A 113 -8.81 2.08 -0.74
N PRO A 114 -7.94 1.99 -1.77
CA PRO A 114 -7.26 3.16 -2.31
C PRO A 114 -8.26 4.16 -2.92
N LYS A 115 -8.13 5.43 -2.55
CA LYS A 115 -8.96 6.53 -3.04
C LYS A 115 -8.10 7.73 -3.40
N LYS A 116 -8.30 8.26 -4.60
CA LYS A 116 -7.63 9.49 -5.01
C LYS A 116 -8.28 10.68 -4.30
N ILE A 117 -7.48 11.47 -3.62
CA ILE A 117 -7.88 12.72 -2.96
C ILE A 117 -6.91 13.84 -3.33
N THR A 118 -7.25 15.06 -2.97
CA THR A 118 -6.37 16.23 -3.16
C THR A 118 -6.10 16.85 -1.80
N ILE A 119 -4.83 17.02 -1.46
CA ILE A 119 -4.40 17.73 -0.26
C ILE A 119 -3.52 18.90 -0.70
N GLU A 120 -3.88 20.11 -0.31
CA GLU A 120 -3.17 21.35 -0.67
C GLU A 120 -2.88 21.47 -2.17
N GLY A 121 -3.85 21.06 -3.00
CA GLY A 121 -3.73 21.10 -4.46
C GLY A 121 -2.94 19.93 -5.07
N SER A 122 -2.33 19.07 -4.28
CA SER A 122 -1.58 17.89 -4.73
C SER A 122 -2.44 16.62 -4.72
N PRO A 123 -2.53 15.89 -5.86
CA PRO A 123 -3.24 14.63 -5.90
C PRO A 123 -2.44 13.53 -5.19
N ILE A 124 -3.07 12.86 -4.24
CA ILE A 124 -2.51 11.71 -3.52
C ILE A 124 -3.49 10.54 -3.54
N VAL A 125 -3.01 9.36 -3.12
CA VAL A 125 -3.85 8.19 -2.91
C VAL A 125 -3.90 7.91 -1.42
N ALA A 126 -5.04 8.15 -0.79
CA ALA A 126 -5.34 7.76 0.57
C ALA A 126 -5.88 6.33 0.62
N LEU A 127 -5.91 5.73 1.81
CA LEU A 127 -6.56 4.45 2.07
C LEU A 127 -7.74 4.69 3.02
N GLU A 128 -8.96 4.34 2.59
CA GLU A 128 -10.16 4.47 3.42
C GLU A 128 -10.69 3.09 3.83
N GLY A 129 -11.18 3.00 5.08
CA GLY A 129 -11.75 1.77 5.60
C GLY A 129 -12.45 1.96 6.93
N MET A 130 -13.01 0.86 7.45
CA MET A 130 -13.67 0.82 8.75
C MET A 130 -12.80 0.11 9.77
N ALA A 131 -12.37 0.84 10.78
CA ALA A 131 -11.69 0.32 11.95
C ALA A 131 -12.70 0.03 13.08
N ARG A 132 -12.25 -0.63 14.13
CA ARG A 132 -13.03 -0.83 15.36
C ARG A 132 -12.61 0.20 16.39
N LEU A 133 -13.51 0.53 17.30
CA LEU A 133 -13.22 1.37 18.46
C LEU A 133 -13.08 0.52 19.70
N ALA A 134 -12.03 0.75 20.47
CA ALA A 134 -11.92 0.21 21.82
C ALA A 134 -13.13 0.63 22.66
N SER A 135 -13.56 -0.24 23.56
CA SER A 135 -14.71 0.06 24.43
C SER A 135 -14.45 1.31 25.27
N ALA A 136 -15.36 2.26 25.21
CA ALA A 136 -15.34 3.51 25.96
C ALA A 136 -15.63 3.36 27.47
N THR A 137 -15.60 2.15 28.02
CA THR A 137 -15.82 1.94 29.47
C THR A 137 -14.70 2.57 30.27
N SER A 138 -15.07 3.35 31.29
CA SER A 138 -14.13 4.02 32.18
C SER A 138 -13.19 3.03 32.86
N TRP A 139 -11.93 3.43 33.01
CA TRP A 139 -10.92 2.77 33.86
C TRP A 139 -10.84 3.38 35.26
N GLU A 140 -11.77 4.31 35.58
CA GLU A 140 -11.78 5.00 36.86
C GLU A 140 -11.96 4.05 38.01
N GLY A 141 -11.03 4.09 38.94
CA GLY A 141 -11.03 3.25 40.15
C GLY A 141 -10.71 1.76 39.95
N VAL A 142 -10.35 1.33 38.72
CA VAL A 142 -10.04 -0.10 38.47
C VAL A 142 -8.74 -0.26 37.69
N LEU A 143 -7.93 -1.28 38.07
CA LEU A 143 -6.74 -1.68 37.35
C LEU A 143 -6.99 -2.81 36.35
N TYR A 144 -8.00 -3.63 36.59
CA TYR A 144 -8.37 -4.78 35.75
C TYR A 144 -9.87 -4.80 35.54
N ARG A 145 -10.27 -5.16 34.35
CA ARG A 145 -11.69 -5.37 34.01
C ARG A 145 -11.85 -6.55 33.04
N PRO A 146 -13.03 -7.13 32.90
CA PRO A 146 -13.31 -8.13 31.86
C PRO A 146 -13.00 -7.57 30.48
N VAL A 147 -12.46 -8.42 29.60
CA VAL A 147 -12.24 -8.05 28.21
C VAL A 147 -13.59 -7.83 27.54
N VAL A 148 -13.77 -6.65 26.97
CA VAL A 148 -14.97 -6.30 26.19
C VAL A 148 -14.60 -6.25 24.72
N GLN A 149 -15.37 -6.93 23.88
CA GLN A 149 -15.16 -6.86 22.45
C GLN A 149 -15.52 -5.47 21.90
N ALA A 150 -14.75 -5.03 20.92
CA ALA A 150 -15.02 -3.78 20.23
C ALA A 150 -16.22 -3.97 19.26
N GLU A 151 -17.39 -3.44 19.64
CA GLU A 151 -18.63 -3.54 18.85
C GLU A 151 -18.81 -2.36 17.92
N LYS A 152 -18.28 -1.19 18.30
CA LYS A 152 -18.39 0.03 17.49
C LYS A 152 -17.33 0.08 16.41
N THR A 153 -17.71 0.67 15.29
CA THR A 153 -16.80 0.90 14.15
C THR A 153 -16.68 2.40 13.87
N VAL A 154 -15.58 2.80 13.24
CA VAL A 154 -15.30 4.16 12.82
C VAL A 154 -14.67 4.16 11.43
N ASN A 155 -15.06 5.14 10.61
CA ASN A 155 -14.38 5.36 9.34
C ASN A 155 -13.04 6.04 9.59
N ILE A 156 -12.00 5.51 8.97
CA ILE A 156 -10.65 6.04 9.02
C ILE A 156 -10.13 6.29 7.60
N ARG A 157 -9.25 7.27 7.50
CA ARG A 157 -8.47 7.55 6.31
C ARG A 157 -7.00 7.57 6.70
N LEU A 158 -6.18 6.81 5.96
CA LEU A 158 -4.73 6.83 6.11
C LEU A 158 -4.12 7.59 4.92
N ILE A 159 -3.13 8.41 5.20
CA ILE A 159 -2.44 9.28 4.24
C ILE A 159 -0.96 8.93 4.17
#